data_e0d51edadb04d533551d687afa554ae3
#
_entry.id   e0d51edadb04d533551d687afa554ae3
#
_cell.length_a   1.000
_cell.length_b   1.000
_cell.length_c   1.000
_cell.angle_alpha   90.00
_cell.angle_beta   90.00
_cell.angle_gamma   90.00
#
_symmetry.space_group_name_H-M   'P 1'
#
loop_
_entity.id
_entity.type
_entity.pdbx_description
1 polymer ?
#
loop_
_entity_poly.entity_id
_entity_poly.type
_entity_poly.pdbx_seq_one_letter_code
_entity_poly.pdbx_strand_id
1 'polypeptide(L)'
;MKWIAMILPTTAALLCLAAASRVGDALAQPQRLTFKVEQANARYTQQHTIDVGDVPGHQVRVFEVRRTYPSNPPVINGVKIVESWTRVISDYTDNNGPAVVYHVYVGENGDKFFVTSSAISVQAPGTRTMTITTVGTVTGGTGEFFGIQGLLRLSISADVQAGASESQVELEYWFSR
;
A
#
# COMPACT_ATOMS: atom_id res chain seq x y z
N MET A 1 62.59 48.78 51.92
CA MET A 1 61.38 48.96 51.10
C MET A 1 61.07 47.60 50.53
N LYS A 2 60.00 46.94 51.01
CA LYS A 2 59.55 45.59 50.60
C LYS A 2 58.27 45.77 49.76
N TRP A 3 58.29 45.39 48.49
CA TRP A 3 57.11 45.37 47.64
C TRP A 3 56.43 44.01 47.87
N ILE A 4 55.16 44.04 48.28
CA ILE A 4 54.31 42.86 48.39
C ILE A 4 53.53 42.78 47.10
N ALA A 5 53.79 41.72 46.32
CA ALA A 5 52.98 41.39 45.09
C ALA A 5 51.69 40.69 45.51
N MET A 6 50.59 41.27 45.20
CA MET A 6 49.24 40.73 45.40
C MET A 6 48.83 39.85 44.24
N ILE A 7 48.69 38.55 44.49
CA ILE A 7 48.23 37.58 43.50
C ILE A 7 46.70 37.48 43.60
N LEU A 8 46.00 37.88 42.54
CA LEU A 8 44.56 37.64 42.39
C LEU A 8 44.32 36.19 41.86
N PRO A 9 43.38 35.45 42.40
CA PRO A 9 42.98 34.19 41.83
C PRO A 9 41.97 34.42 40.72
N THR A 10 42.29 33.99 39.52
CA THR A 10 41.37 33.88 38.37
C THR A 10 40.46 32.69 38.55
N THR A 11 39.22 32.92 38.89
CA THR A 11 38.16 31.90 38.88
C THR A 11 37.73 31.64 37.41
N ALA A 12 38.14 30.49 36.90
CA ALA A 12 37.65 29.99 35.60
C ALA A 12 36.23 29.44 35.78
N ALA A 13 35.24 30.17 35.26
CA ALA A 13 33.86 29.69 35.17
C ALA A 13 33.74 28.70 34.03
N LEU A 14 33.60 27.41 34.38
CA LEU A 14 33.26 26.34 33.42
C LEU A 14 31.79 26.50 33.00
N LEU A 15 31.53 27.04 31.81
CA LEU A 15 30.22 26.99 31.18
C LEU A 15 29.99 25.57 30.60
N CYS A 16 29.26 24.74 31.35
CA CYS A 16 28.68 23.50 30.77
C CYS A 16 27.56 23.86 29.79
N LEU A 17 27.86 23.93 28.49
CA LEU A 17 26.82 23.89 27.46
C LEU A 17 26.20 22.49 27.46
N ALA A 18 25.05 22.36 28.12
CA ALA A 18 24.18 21.22 27.92
C ALA A 18 23.61 21.30 26.49
N ALA A 19 24.24 20.57 25.56
CA ALA A 19 23.65 20.31 24.25
C ALA A 19 22.42 19.45 24.49
N ALA A 20 21.25 20.08 24.57
CA ALA A 20 19.97 19.38 24.47
C ALA A 20 19.87 18.83 23.06
N SER A 21 20.29 17.58 22.88
CA SER A 21 19.99 16.80 21.69
C SER A 21 18.47 16.74 21.60
N ARG A 22 17.87 17.57 20.75
CA ARG A 22 16.51 17.35 20.29
C ARG A 22 16.56 16.05 19.51
N VAL A 23 16.14 14.96 20.15
CA VAL A 23 15.70 13.77 19.45
C VAL A 23 14.45 14.23 18.69
N GLY A 24 14.66 14.83 17.52
CA GLY A 24 13.58 15.05 16.57
C GLY A 24 13.07 13.65 16.23
N ASP A 25 11.76 13.45 16.39
CA ASP A 25 11.11 12.27 15.85
C ASP A 25 11.54 12.15 14.39
N ALA A 26 12.47 11.24 14.12
CA ALA A 26 12.85 10.92 12.77
C ALA A 26 11.59 10.29 12.15
N LEU A 27 10.84 11.09 11.42
CA LEU A 27 9.73 10.60 10.61
C LEU A 27 10.27 9.42 9.81
N ALA A 28 9.66 8.26 9.99
CA ALA A 28 10.06 7.07 9.27
C ALA A 28 10.04 7.40 7.78
N GLN A 29 11.20 7.26 7.12
CA GLN A 29 11.30 7.58 5.69
C GLN A 29 10.38 6.65 4.91
N PRO A 30 9.53 7.18 3.99
CA PRO A 30 8.72 6.35 3.14
C PRO A 30 9.57 5.39 2.33
N GLN A 31 9.22 4.12 2.35
CA GLN A 31 9.81 3.08 1.53
C GLN A 31 8.92 2.86 0.31
N ARG A 32 9.52 2.53 -0.83
CA ARG A 32 8.81 2.22 -2.07
C ARG A 32 9.08 0.81 -2.51
N LEU A 33 8.01 0.12 -2.86
CA LEU A 33 8.04 -1.26 -3.34
C LEU A 33 7.16 -1.36 -4.59
N THR A 34 7.71 -1.95 -5.66
CA THR A 34 6.97 -2.24 -6.89
C THR A 34 7.05 -3.73 -7.17
N PHE A 35 5.91 -4.35 -7.46
CA PHE A 35 5.85 -5.77 -7.81
C PHE A 35 4.69 -6.04 -8.78
N LYS A 36 4.82 -7.17 -9.50
CA LYS A 36 3.82 -7.63 -10.45
C LYS A 36 3.16 -8.90 -9.97
N VAL A 37 1.94 -9.10 -10.41
CA VAL A 37 1.24 -10.38 -10.29
C VAL A 37 0.89 -10.86 -11.68
N GLU A 38 1.44 -12.01 -12.04
CA GLU A 38 1.13 -12.68 -13.29
C GLU A 38 -0.29 -13.22 -13.26
N GLN A 39 -0.92 -13.27 -14.42
CA GLN A 39 -2.27 -13.80 -14.60
C GLN A 39 -2.45 -15.19 -13.98
N ALA A 40 -1.51 -16.10 -14.18
CA ALA A 40 -1.57 -17.49 -13.69
C ALA A 40 -1.70 -17.58 -12.15
N ASN A 41 -1.31 -16.50 -11.45
CA ASN A 41 -1.32 -16.41 -9.99
C ASN A 41 -2.53 -15.66 -9.44
N ALA A 42 -3.50 -15.28 -10.28
CA ALA A 42 -4.72 -14.59 -9.91
C ALA A 42 -5.95 -15.41 -10.28
N ARG A 43 -6.90 -15.54 -9.35
CA ARG A 43 -8.16 -16.25 -9.60
C ARG A 43 -9.33 -15.63 -8.86
N TYR A 44 -10.48 -15.62 -9.49
CA TYR A 44 -11.74 -15.34 -8.81
C TYR A 44 -12.10 -16.50 -7.89
N THR A 45 -12.51 -16.19 -6.66
CA THR A 45 -13.00 -17.16 -5.68
C THR A 45 -14.50 -17.06 -5.50
N GLN A 46 -15.07 -15.85 -5.68
CA GLN A 46 -16.50 -15.58 -5.62
C GLN A 46 -16.85 -14.47 -6.59
N GLN A 47 -18.05 -14.55 -7.19
CA GLN A 47 -18.61 -13.49 -8.04
C GLN A 47 -20.15 -13.51 -7.94
N HIS A 48 -20.72 -12.34 -7.71
CA HIS A 48 -22.15 -12.09 -7.74
C HIS A 48 -22.41 -10.85 -8.62
N THR A 49 -23.35 -10.95 -9.53
CA THR A 49 -23.69 -9.87 -10.46
C THR A 49 -25.18 -9.62 -10.44
N ILE A 50 -25.55 -8.36 -10.44
CA ILE A 50 -26.94 -7.90 -10.53
C ILE A 50 -27.00 -6.90 -11.67
N ASP A 51 -27.88 -7.14 -12.64
CA ASP A 51 -28.20 -6.15 -13.68
C ASP A 51 -29.03 -5.03 -13.05
N VAL A 52 -28.64 -3.78 -13.27
CA VAL A 52 -29.35 -2.62 -12.72
C VAL A 52 -30.69 -2.41 -13.43
N GLY A 53 -30.74 -2.70 -14.75
CA GLY A 53 -31.96 -2.67 -15.56
C GLY A 53 -32.33 -1.29 -16.10
N ASP A 54 -31.47 -0.29 -15.94
CA ASP A 54 -31.67 1.06 -16.48
C ASP A 54 -31.15 1.19 -17.92
N VAL A 55 -29.93 0.72 -18.18
CA VAL A 55 -29.33 0.68 -19.51
C VAL A 55 -28.69 -0.69 -19.76
N PRO A 56 -28.60 -1.16 -21.04
CA PRO A 56 -27.91 -2.40 -21.35
C PRO A 56 -26.46 -2.41 -20.85
N GLY A 57 -26.00 -3.53 -20.26
CA GLY A 57 -24.64 -3.68 -19.80
C GLY A 57 -24.32 -3.04 -18.45
N HIS A 58 -25.29 -2.37 -17.80
CA HIS A 58 -25.10 -1.79 -16.47
C HIS A 58 -25.27 -2.84 -15.36
N GLN A 59 -24.20 -3.11 -14.64
CA GLN A 59 -24.13 -4.16 -13.63
C GLN A 59 -23.45 -3.69 -12.35
N VAL A 60 -24.06 -4.00 -11.21
CA VAL A 60 -23.40 -3.98 -9.92
C VAL A 60 -22.85 -5.37 -9.62
N ARG A 61 -21.56 -5.46 -9.28
CA ARG A 61 -20.91 -6.74 -9.00
C ARG A 61 -20.20 -6.71 -7.65
N VAL A 62 -20.28 -7.82 -6.93
CA VAL A 62 -19.47 -8.09 -5.74
C VAL A 62 -18.62 -9.32 -6.03
N PHE A 63 -17.29 -9.20 -5.92
CA PHE A 63 -16.42 -10.31 -6.23
C PHE A 63 -15.15 -10.31 -5.38
N GLU A 64 -14.51 -11.47 -5.31
CA GLU A 64 -13.26 -11.69 -4.61
C GLU A 64 -12.23 -12.31 -5.54
N VAL A 65 -11.02 -11.77 -5.52
CA VAL A 65 -9.86 -12.30 -6.25
C VAL A 65 -8.77 -12.63 -5.25
N ARG A 66 -8.31 -13.87 -5.28
CA ARG A 66 -7.08 -14.29 -4.59
C ARG A 66 -5.90 -14.22 -5.55
N ARG A 67 -4.78 -13.68 -5.05
CA ARG A 67 -3.49 -13.65 -5.74
C ARG A 67 -2.43 -14.30 -4.88
N THR A 68 -1.49 -15.01 -5.51
CA THR A 68 -0.34 -15.61 -4.83
C THR A 68 0.96 -15.10 -5.41
N TYR A 69 2.04 -15.19 -4.63
CA TYR A 69 3.36 -14.67 -4.99
C TYR A 69 4.41 -15.79 -4.88
N PRO A 70 4.35 -16.87 -5.71
CA PRO A 70 5.24 -18.02 -5.60
C PRO A 70 6.68 -17.71 -5.99
N SER A 71 6.87 -16.73 -6.89
CA SER A 71 8.18 -16.29 -7.36
C SER A 71 8.39 -14.84 -7.01
N ASN A 72 9.55 -14.49 -6.41
CA ASN A 72 9.90 -13.13 -6.02
C ASN A 72 8.81 -12.43 -5.16
N PRO A 73 8.40 -13.02 -4.03
CA PRO A 73 7.41 -12.39 -3.15
C PRO A 73 7.90 -11.02 -2.69
N PRO A 74 7.02 -10.00 -2.68
CA PRO A 74 7.39 -8.71 -2.11
C PRO A 74 7.71 -8.85 -0.63
N VAL A 75 8.71 -8.09 -0.15
CA VAL A 75 9.15 -8.12 1.25
C VAL A 75 8.87 -6.77 1.91
N ILE A 76 8.17 -6.78 3.03
CA ILE A 76 7.84 -5.60 3.82
C ILE A 76 8.25 -5.87 5.26
N ASN A 77 9.07 -5.01 5.84
CA ASN A 77 9.60 -5.19 7.20
C ASN A 77 10.22 -6.58 7.46
N GLY A 78 10.92 -7.14 6.46
CA GLY A 78 11.55 -8.45 6.53
C GLY A 78 10.60 -9.64 6.33
N VAL A 79 9.28 -9.42 6.21
CA VAL A 79 8.27 -10.48 6.00
C VAL A 79 7.91 -10.58 4.53
N LYS A 80 7.96 -11.77 3.95
CA LYS A 80 7.52 -12.03 2.58
C LYS A 80 6.00 -12.07 2.51
N ILE A 81 5.43 -11.36 1.55
CA ILE A 81 4.00 -11.44 1.25
C ILE A 81 3.76 -12.65 0.35
N VAL A 82 2.97 -13.61 0.80
CA VAL A 82 2.72 -14.86 0.09
C VAL A 82 1.41 -14.87 -0.66
N GLU A 83 0.43 -14.06 -0.23
CA GLU A 83 -0.84 -13.92 -0.92
C GLU A 83 -1.52 -12.58 -0.66
N SER A 84 -2.49 -12.25 -1.49
CA SER A 84 -3.43 -11.16 -1.25
C SER A 84 -4.85 -11.54 -1.64
N TRP A 85 -5.80 -10.96 -0.93
CA TRP A 85 -7.22 -11.06 -1.17
C TRP A 85 -7.77 -9.68 -1.51
N THR A 86 -8.41 -9.58 -2.66
CA THR A 86 -9.03 -8.34 -3.13
C THR A 86 -10.52 -8.55 -3.22
N ARG A 87 -11.30 -7.75 -2.47
CA ARG A 87 -12.75 -7.74 -2.48
C ARG A 87 -13.22 -6.46 -3.12
N VAL A 88 -14.14 -6.56 -4.07
CA VAL A 88 -14.53 -5.45 -4.93
C VAL A 88 -16.04 -5.33 -4.96
N ILE A 89 -16.50 -4.08 -4.88
CA ILE A 89 -17.87 -3.68 -5.23
C ILE A 89 -17.72 -2.74 -6.43
N SER A 90 -18.19 -3.17 -7.59
CA SER A 90 -18.09 -2.40 -8.82
C SER A 90 -19.46 -2.02 -9.35
N ASP A 91 -19.52 -0.88 -10.02
CA ASP A 91 -20.68 -0.30 -10.68
C ASP A 91 -20.25 0.05 -12.11
N TYR A 92 -20.49 -0.89 -13.04
CA TYR A 92 -19.94 -0.80 -14.40
C TYR A 92 -21.04 -0.85 -15.45
N THR A 93 -20.92 0.02 -16.44
CA THR A 93 -21.62 -0.10 -17.72
C THR A 93 -20.61 -0.51 -18.80
N ASP A 94 -20.80 -1.69 -19.41
CA ASP A 94 -19.89 -2.24 -20.43
C ASP A 94 -18.40 -2.21 -20.00
N ASN A 95 -18.12 -2.69 -18.77
CA ASN A 95 -16.81 -2.69 -18.12
C ASN A 95 -16.22 -1.30 -17.80
N ASN A 96 -16.99 -0.23 -17.93
CA ASN A 96 -16.57 1.12 -17.61
C ASN A 96 -17.29 1.61 -16.35
N GLY A 97 -16.55 2.14 -15.38
CA GLY A 97 -17.14 2.71 -14.17
C GLY A 97 -16.27 2.60 -12.93
N PRO A 98 -16.80 3.04 -11.79
CA PRO A 98 -16.11 3.07 -10.51
C PRO A 98 -16.20 1.73 -9.76
N ALA A 99 -15.26 1.53 -8.83
CA ALA A 99 -15.35 0.45 -7.85
C ALA A 99 -14.73 0.86 -6.51
N VAL A 100 -15.22 0.24 -5.44
CA VAL A 100 -14.61 0.25 -4.10
C VAL A 100 -13.89 -1.07 -3.89
N VAL A 101 -12.66 -1.00 -3.39
CA VAL A 101 -11.77 -2.16 -3.33
C VAL A 101 -11.14 -2.26 -1.94
N TYR A 102 -11.17 -3.45 -1.37
CA TYR A 102 -10.53 -3.81 -0.11
C TYR A 102 -9.47 -4.86 -0.37
N HIS A 103 -8.22 -4.59 0.05
CA HIS A 103 -7.14 -5.55 -0.06
C HIS A 103 -6.70 -6.02 1.31
N VAL A 104 -6.41 -7.30 1.41
CA VAL A 104 -5.75 -7.93 2.55
C VAL A 104 -4.51 -8.62 2.03
N TYR A 105 -3.34 -8.16 2.42
CA TYR A 105 -2.06 -8.81 2.13
C TYR A 105 -1.66 -9.68 3.30
N VAL A 106 -1.15 -10.87 3.04
CA VAL A 106 -0.82 -11.87 4.05
C VAL A 106 0.66 -12.23 3.95
N GLY A 107 1.36 -12.07 5.06
CA GLY A 107 2.75 -12.45 5.23
C GLY A 107 2.93 -13.96 5.43
N GLU A 108 4.13 -14.48 5.16
CA GLU A 108 4.49 -15.88 5.38
C GLU A 108 4.35 -16.32 6.86
N ASN A 109 4.40 -15.37 7.79
CA ASN A 109 4.19 -15.56 9.23
C ASN A 109 2.71 -15.46 9.66
N GLY A 110 1.77 -15.22 8.73
CA GLY A 110 0.35 -15.05 8.99
C GLY A 110 -0.09 -13.64 9.33
N ASP A 111 0.83 -12.69 9.53
CA ASP A 111 0.52 -11.29 9.75
C ASP A 111 -0.09 -10.66 8.48
N LYS A 112 -0.85 -9.59 8.66
CA LYS A 112 -1.64 -9.00 7.57
C LYS A 112 -1.52 -7.49 7.58
N PHE A 113 -1.61 -6.87 6.40
CA PHE A 113 -1.92 -5.45 6.29
C PHE A 113 -3.10 -5.22 5.33
N PHE A 114 -3.73 -4.07 5.50
CA PHE A 114 -5.02 -3.76 4.89
C PHE A 114 -4.93 -2.48 4.07
N VAL A 115 -5.62 -2.47 2.92
CA VAL A 115 -5.70 -1.29 2.06
C VAL A 115 -7.15 -1.10 1.63
N THR A 116 -7.64 0.14 1.74
CA THR A 116 -8.91 0.55 1.15
C THR A 116 -8.63 1.45 -0.05
N SER A 117 -9.30 1.20 -1.16
CA SER A 117 -9.00 1.82 -2.45
C SER A 117 -10.26 2.19 -3.21
N SER A 118 -10.12 3.17 -4.09
CA SER A 118 -11.06 3.45 -5.18
C SER A 118 -10.43 3.06 -6.50
N ALA A 119 -11.23 2.53 -7.40
CA ALA A 119 -10.78 2.11 -8.73
C ALA A 119 -11.68 2.70 -9.83
N ILE A 120 -11.09 2.90 -10.99
CA ILE A 120 -11.79 3.21 -12.23
C ILE A 120 -11.42 2.14 -13.26
N SER A 121 -12.42 1.58 -13.89
CA SER A 121 -12.30 0.67 -15.03
C SER A 121 -12.64 1.40 -16.32
N VAL A 122 -11.83 1.18 -17.35
CA VAL A 122 -12.05 1.73 -18.69
C VAL A 122 -11.75 0.66 -19.73
N GLN A 123 -12.71 0.44 -20.63
CA GLN A 123 -12.54 -0.34 -21.85
C GLN A 123 -12.93 0.51 -23.05
N ALA A 124 -11.98 0.77 -23.93
CA ALA A 124 -12.27 1.53 -25.15
C ALA A 124 -13.19 0.70 -26.09
N PRO A 125 -14.13 1.33 -26.79
CA PRO A 125 -15.02 0.64 -27.74
C PRO A 125 -14.24 -0.18 -28.76
N GLY A 126 -14.69 -1.41 -29.01
CA GLY A 126 -14.09 -2.33 -29.99
C GLY A 126 -12.77 -2.99 -29.52
N THR A 127 -12.31 -2.74 -28.31
CA THR A 127 -11.14 -3.41 -27.73
C THR A 127 -11.55 -4.57 -26.84
N ARG A 128 -10.62 -5.51 -26.62
CA ARG A 128 -10.77 -6.62 -25.65
C ARG A 128 -10.11 -6.30 -24.32
N THR A 129 -9.30 -5.25 -24.28
CA THR A 129 -8.52 -4.91 -23.10
C THR A 129 -9.26 -3.88 -22.26
N MET A 130 -9.50 -4.25 -21.01
CA MET A 130 -9.97 -3.38 -19.95
C MET A 130 -8.79 -2.95 -19.10
N THR A 131 -8.67 -1.66 -18.84
CA THR A 131 -7.66 -1.12 -17.91
C THR A 131 -8.33 -0.67 -16.63
N ILE A 132 -7.80 -1.09 -15.48
CA ILE A 132 -8.28 -0.66 -14.18
C ILE A 132 -7.14 0.08 -13.47
N THR A 133 -7.41 1.31 -13.06
CA THR A 133 -6.52 2.12 -12.23
C THR A 133 -7.09 2.22 -10.83
N THR A 134 -6.28 1.90 -9.83
CA THR A 134 -6.67 1.88 -8.43
C THR A 134 -5.72 2.75 -7.61
N VAL A 135 -6.26 3.54 -6.70
CA VAL A 135 -5.50 4.31 -5.70
C VAL A 135 -6.12 4.09 -4.33
N GLY A 136 -5.28 3.82 -3.35
CA GLY A 136 -5.77 3.52 -2.00
C GLY A 136 -4.79 3.88 -0.91
N THR A 137 -5.26 3.80 0.33
CA THR A 137 -4.50 4.04 1.55
C THR A 137 -4.37 2.75 2.35
N VAL A 138 -3.18 2.54 2.93
CA VAL A 138 -2.97 1.49 3.93
C VAL A 138 -3.69 1.90 5.20
N THR A 139 -4.61 1.07 5.67
CA THR A 139 -5.49 1.36 6.82
C THR A 139 -5.01 0.72 8.12
N GLY A 140 -3.94 -0.07 8.08
CA GLY A 140 -3.31 -0.71 9.23
C GLY A 140 -2.82 -2.10 8.95
N GLY A 141 -2.31 -2.76 9.99
CA GLY A 141 -1.80 -4.13 9.93
C GLY A 141 -1.72 -4.80 11.29
N THR A 142 -1.36 -6.08 11.29
CA THR A 142 -1.19 -6.92 12.49
C THR A 142 0.28 -7.34 12.62
N GLY A 143 0.71 -7.73 13.83
CA GLY A 143 2.04 -8.25 14.11
C GLY A 143 3.16 -7.38 13.56
N GLU A 144 4.00 -7.92 12.68
CA GLU A 144 5.12 -7.20 12.05
C GLU A 144 4.67 -6.01 11.14
N PHE A 145 3.39 -5.96 10.79
CA PHE A 145 2.79 -4.85 10.04
C PHE A 145 2.03 -3.86 10.94
N PHE A 146 2.08 -4.01 12.26
CA PHE A 146 1.44 -3.06 13.16
C PHE A 146 2.01 -1.65 12.96
N GLY A 147 1.15 -0.64 12.86
CA GLY A 147 1.54 0.75 12.62
C GLY A 147 1.93 1.08 11.18
N ILE A 148 1.79 0.14 10.24
CA ILE A 148 2.01 0.42 8.81
C ILE A 148 0.99 1.44 8.30
N GLN A 149 1.49 2.40 7.53
CA GLN A 149 0.74 3.43 6.82
C GLN A 149 1.28 3.52 5.39
N GLY A 150 0.51 4.10 4.48
CA GLY A 150 1.03 4.27 3.12
C GLY A 150 -0.04 4.50 2.07
N LEU A 151 0.43 4.53 0.83
CA LEU A 151 -0.36 4.70 -0.38
C LEU A 151 -0.09 3.54 -1.32
N LEU A 152 -1.16 3.02 -1.92
CA LEU A 152 -1.09 1.99 -2.94
C LEU A 152 -1.60 2.55 -4.26
N ARG A 153 -0.86 2.26 -5.34
CA ARG A 153 -1.33 2.39 -6.72
C ARG A 153 -1.29 1.01 -7.36
N LEU A 154 -2.36 0.67 -8.06
CA LEU A 154 -2.47 -0.62 -8.74
C LEU A 154 -3.01 -0.39 -10.14
N SER A 155 -2.28 -0.87 -11.13
CA SER A 155 -2.72 -0.91 -12.53
C SER A 155 -2.97 -2.35 -12.93
N ILE A 156 -4.13 -2.60 -13.54
CA ILE A 156 -4.52 -3.92 -14.05
C ILE A 156 -4.82 -3.77 -15.54
N SER A 157 -4.26 -4.70 -16.34
CA SER A 157 -4.65 -4.92 -17.72
C SER A 157 -5.34 -6.27 -17.80
N ALA A 158 -6.60 -6.30 -18.22
CA ALA A 158 -7.40 -7.52 -18.28
C ALA A 158 -7.93 -7.74 -19.70
N ASP A 159 -7.75 -8.95 -20.23
CA ASP A 159 -8.48 -9.40 -21.42
C ASP A 159 -9.84 -9.95 -20.97
N VAL A 160 -10.90 -9.22 -21.30
CA VAL A 160 -12.27 -9.55 -20.85
C VAL A 160 -12.79 -10.87 -21.38
N GLN A 161 -12.27 -11.36 -22.50
CA GLN A 161 -12.67 -12.65 -23.08
C GLN A 161 -11.85 -13.81 -22.50
N ALA A 162 -10.56 -13.58 -22.25
CA ALA A 162 -9.69 -14.60 -21.67
C ALA A 162 -9.87 -14.72 -20.15
N GLY A 163 -10.55 -13.78 -19.50
CA GLY A 163 -10.67 -13.71 -18.05
C GLY A 163 -9.32 -13.49 -17.36
N ALA A 164 -8.37 -12.95 -18.10
CA ALA A 164 -6.97 -12.90 -17.79
C ALA A 164 -6.58 -11.50 -17.31
N SER A 165 -5.82 -11.38 -16.25
CA SER A 165 -5.34 -10.08 -15.79
C SER A 165 -3.90 -10.13 -15.31
N GLU A 166 -3.10 -9.17 -15.79
CA GLU A 166 -1.80 -8.83 -15.22
C GLU A 166 -1.96 -7.58 -14.35
N SER A 167 -1.29 -7.55 -13.23
CA SER A 167 -1.33 -6.36 -12.37
C SER A 167 0.05 -5.93 -11.92
N GLN A 168 0.23 -4.60 -11.83
CA GLN A 168 1.41 -3.95 -11.26
C GLN A 168 0.98 -3.16 -10.05
N VAL A 169 1.65 -3.41 -8.93
CA VAL A 169 1.44 -2.73 -7.64
C VAL A 169 2.62 -1.82 -7.36
N GLU A 170 2.32 -0.60 -6.98
CA GLU A 170 3.28 0.35 -6.40
C GLU A 170 2.79 0.69 -4.99
N LEU A 171 3.57 0.37 -3.99
CA LEU A 171 3.30 0.62 -2.59
C LEU A 171 4.36 1.59 -2.03
N GLU A 172 3.92 2.72 -1.51
CA GLU A 172 4.73 3.62 -0.71
C GLU A 172 4.25 3.49 0.75
N TYR A 173 5.15 3.11 1.66
CA TYR A 173 4.76 2.81 3.03
C TYR A 173 5.79 3.29 4.05
N TRP A 174 5.33 3.48 5.27
CA TRP A 174 6.14 3.77 6.46
C TRP A 174 5.47 3.17 7.70
N PHE A 175 6.20 3.12 8.80
CA PHE A 175 5.64 2.69 10.08
C PHE A 175 5.54 3.89 11.02
N SER A 176 4.35 4.13 11.61
CA SER A 176 4.22 5.02 12.75
C SER A 176 4.78 4.32 13.99
N ARG A 177 5.66 5.01 14.69
CA ARG A 177 6.15 4.57 16.00
C ARG A 177 5.11 4.81 17.07
#